data_7e22d81aa5b7de96698df23e9acb6875
#
_entry.id   7e22d81aa5b7de96698df23e9acb6875
#
_cell.length_a   1.000
_cell.length_b   1.000
_cell.length_c   1.000
_cell.angle_alpha   90.00
_cell.angle_beta   90.00
_cell.angle_gamma   90.00
#
_symmetry.space_group_name_H-M   'P 1'
#
loop_
_entity.id
_entity.type
_entity.pdbx_description
1 polymer ?
#
loop_
_entity_poly.entity_id
_entity_poly.type
_entity_poly.pdbx_seq_one_letter_code
_entity_poly.pdbx_strand_id
1 'polypeptide(L)'
;MQSNSLKLFFNTVAVLAAFFVSSVTAQGLPNPYQRSETAFGNLPAGRSWGAASAIHYAGNGQVWVADRCGGNRGPGSCEDRVDVDPIMLLDSEGNIVRSFGAGLFIWPHGMFVDADNNLWVTDAATDRAGTRGNQVHKFSPEGELLMSLGIPGVRGSGHYFFNAPNDVLVAPNGDIFVADGHNPSTHNRIVKFNSEGEYLMEWGRVGAEAGEFRVPHALAMDSQGRLFVADRANSRLQIFDQDGNHISTWTQFGRPSDVYIDDSDILYAADSESNTGDYRNPGWLRGIYIGSVRDGFVDYLIPDVNRNPTGTTSHAEGATADEFGNVYAAEVAEQAVRRFTRTSP
;
A
#
# COMPACT_ATOMS: atom_id res chain seq x y z
N MET A 1 68.69 11.60 36.87
CA MET A 1 67.40 10.99 37.14
C MET A 1 66.59 11.08 35.86
N GLN A 2 66.56 9.98 35.08
CA GLN A 2 65.82 9.90 33.84
C GLN A 2 64.47 9.25 34.13
N SER A 3 63.37 9.93 33.76
CA SER A 3 62.02 9.45 33.90
C SER A 3 61.62 8.80 32.56
N ASN A 4 61.42 7.49 32.57
CA ASN A 4 60.89 6.71 31.45
C ASN A 4 59.37 6.79 31.42
N SER A 5 58.80 7.47 30.42
CA SER A 5 57.38 7.45 30.15
C SER A 5 57.03 6.29 29.23
N LEU A 6 56.32 5.32 29.76
CA LEU A 6 55.78 4.18 29.03
C LEU A 6 54.51 4.63 28.27
N LYS A 7 54.55 4.69 26.94
CA LYS A 7 53.37 4.93 26.09
C LYS A 7 52.70 3.61 25.82
N LEU A 8 51.49 3.42 26.37
CA LEU A 8 50.57 2.34 26.08
C LEU A 8 49.88 2.67 24.74
N PHE A 9 50.12 1.84 23.70
CA PHE A 9 49.33 1.88 22.47
C PHE A 9 48.12 0.95 22.63
N PHE A 10 46.89 1.51 22.67
CA PHE A 10 45.66 0.76 22.51
C PHE A 10 45.39 0.55 21.01
N ASN A 11 45.57 -0.67 20.53
CA ASN A 11 45.08 -1.08 19.22
C ASN A 11 43.57 -1.36 19.31
N THR A 12 42.79 -0.44 18.82
CA THR A 12 41.34 -0.67 18.61
C THR A 12 41.20 -1.48 17.32
N VAL A 13 40.91 -2.78 17.45
CA VAL A 13 40.48 -3.61 16.30
C VAL A 13 39.04 -3.31 16.03
N ALA A 14 38.76 -2.53 14.99
CA ALA A 14 37.40 -2.35 14.47
C ALA A 14 37.01 -3.64 13.72
N VAL A 15 36.11 -4.42 14.30
CA VAL A 15 35.51 -5.58 13.62
C VAL A 15 34.41 -4.97 12.70
N LEU A 16 34.73 -4.85 11.42
CA LEU A 16 33.72 -4.61 10.37
C LEU A 16 32.93 -5.92 10.21
N ALA A 17 31.74 -5.98 10.76
CA ALA A 17 30.76 -7.00 10.39
C ALA A 17 30.26 -6.66 8.98
N ALA A 18 30.80 -7.30 7.97
CA ALA A 18 30.26 -7.27 6.62
C ALA A 18 28.97 -8.10 6.62
N PHE A 19 27.82 -7.43 6.64
CA PHE A 19 26.56 -8.08 6.34
C PHE A 19 26.57 -8.41 4.85
N PHE A 20 26.78 -9.68 4.52
CA PHE A 20 26.47 -10.21 3.20
C PHE A 20 24.96 -10.28 3.07
N VAL A 21 24.34 -9.26 2.48
CA VAL A 21 22.99 -9.38 1.93
C VAL A 21 23.14 -10.27 0.70
N SER A 22 22.91 -11.57 0.86
CA SER A 22 22.70 -12.45 -0.29
C SER A 22 21.46 -11.96 -1.01
N SER A 23 21.60 -11.53 -2.26
CA SER A 23 20.49 -11.22 -3.14
C SER A 23 19.67 -12.50 -3.32
N VAL A 24 18.59 -12.65 -2.55
CA VAL A 24 17.59 -13.68 -2.76
C VAL A 24 16.89 -13.31 -4.06
N THR A 25 17.16 -14.07 -5.13
CA THR A 25 16.36 -13.94 -6.34
C THR A 25 14.97 -14.49 -6.04
N ALA A 26 13.91 -13.82 -6.48
CA ALA A 26 12.51 -14.25 -6.30
C ALA A 26 12.22 -15.66 -6.86
N GLN A 27 13.12 -16.19 -7.70
CA GLN A 27 13.10 -17.56 -8.21
C GLN A 27 13.54 -18.53 -7.12
N GLY A 28 12.59 -19.17 -6.46
CA GLY A 28 12.83 -20.24 -5.49
C GLY A 28 12.26 -20.01 -4.11
N LEU A 29 11.60 -18.86 -3.86
CA LEU A 29 10.84 -18.68 -2.63
C LEU A 29 9.67 -19.67 -2.57
N PRO A 30 9.40 -20.30 -1.42
CA PRO A 30 8.28 -21.22 -1.27
C PRO A 30 6.95 -20.46 -1.35
N ASN A 31 5.91 -21.17 -1.82
CA ASN A 31 4.53 -20.67 -1.79
C ASN A 31 3.65 -21.67 -1.01
N PRO A 32 3.37 -21.42 0.28
CA PRO A 32 2.48 -22.27 1.06
C PRO A 32 1.00 -21.90 0.91
N TYR A 33 0.62 -21.12 -0.08
CA TYR A 33 -0.74 -20.63 -0.27
C TYR A 33 -1.40 -21.24 -1.51
N GLN A 34 -2.69 -21.52 -1.39
CA GLN A 34 -3.56 -21.92 -2.49
C GLN A 34 -4.51 -20.77 -2.86
N ARG A 35 -4.47 -20.34 -4.11
CA ARG A 35 -5.37 -19.32 -4.67
C ARG A 35 -6.78 -19.87 -4.82
N SER A 36 -7.80 -19.07 -4.50
CA SER A 36 -9.20 -19.41 -4.80
C SER A 36 -9.42 -19.53 -6.32
N GLU A 37 -10.19 -20.52 -6.76
CA GLU A 37 -10.49 -20.74 -8.17
C GLU A 37 -11.35 -19.60 -8.75
N THR A 38 -12.34 -19.14 -7.97
CA THR A 38 -13.22 -18.02 -8.33
C THR A 38 -12.79 -16.74 -7.62
N ALA A 39 -13.25 -15.60 -8.13
CA ALA A 39 -13.14 -14.34 -7.41
C ALA A 39 -13.85 -14.44 -6.06
N PHE A 40 -13.23 -13.85 -5.03
CA PHE A 40 -13.82 -13.70 -3.71
C PHE A 40 -14.80 -12.52 -3.73
N GLY A 41 -15.97 -12.70 -3.12
CA GLY A 41 -17.04 -11.71 -3.05
C GLY A 41 -18.27 -12.06 -3.89
N ASN A 42 -19.40 -12.21 -3.20
CA ASN A 42 -20.71 -12.55 -3.77
C ASN A 42 -21.43 -11.28 -4.20
N LEU A 43 -21.10 -10.74 -5.37
CA LEU A 43 -21.69 -9.51 -5.89
C LEU A 43 -23.16 -9.70 -6.25
N PRO A 44 -24.03 -8.66 -6.12
CA PRO A 44 -25.41 -8.71 -6.56
C PRO A 44 -25.56 -9.00 -8.05
N ALA A 45 -26.69 -9.57 -8.45
CA ALA A 45 -26.98 -9.85 -9.84
C ALA A 45 -26.86 -8.57 -10.72
N GLY A 46 -26.13 -8.68 -11.82
CA GLY A 46 -25.87 -7.57 -12.74
C GLY A 46 -24.69 -6.68 -12.36
N ARG A 47 -24.02 -6.94 -11.23
CA ARG A 47 -22.74 -6.31 -10.87
C ARG A 47 -21.59 -7.28 -11.13
N SER A 48 -20.51 -6.78 -11.71
CA SER A 48 -19.22 -7.45 -11.80
C SER A 48 -18.16 -6.62 -11.08
N TRP A 49 -17.08 -7.26 -10.66
CA TRP A 49 -15.91 -6.54 -10.22
C TRP A 49 -15.39 -5.62 -11.32
N GLY A 50 -15.02 -4.40 -10.96
CA GLY A 50 -14.13 -3.56 -11.73
C GLY A 50 -12.69 -3.76 -11.28
N ALA A 51 -11.83 -2.80 -11.57
CA ALA A 51 -10.50 -2.75 -11.00
C ALA A 51 -10.59 -2.59 -9.48
N ALA A 52 -10.43 -3.67 -8.72
CA ALA A 52 -10.29 -3.62 -7.29
C ALA A 52 -8.89 -3.05 -6.98
N SER A 53 -8.85 -1.90 -6.28
CA SER A 53 -7.61 -1.13 -6.09
C SER A 53 -7.02 -1.24 -4.70
N ALA A 54 -7.84 -1.42 -3.68
CA ALA A 54 -7.40 -1.54 -2.31
C ALA A 54 -8.23 -2.57 -1.56
N ILE A 55 -7.60 -3.16 -0.55
CA ILE A 55 -8.21 -4.11 0.36
C ILE A 55 -7.56 -3.97 1.73
N HIS A 56 -8.35 -3.98 2.80
CA HIS A 56 -7.82 -3.88 4.14
C HIS A 56 -8.61 -4.78 5.11
N TYR A 57 -7.90 -5.48 5.97
CA TYR A 57 -8.50 -6.31 7.01
C TYR A 57 -9.28 -5.44 8.00
N ALA A 58 -10.50 -5.88 8.36
CA ALA A 58 -11.43 -5.14 9.22
C ALA A 58 -11.72 -5.87 10.55
N GLY A 59 -11.01 -6.96 10.84
CA GLY A 59 -11.27 -7.80 11.99
C GLY A 59 -12.37 -8.85 11.75
N ASN A 60 -12.38 -9.91 12.57
CA ASN A 60 -13.39 -10.96 12.56
C ASN A 60 -13.57 -11.65 11.19
N GLY A 61 -12.49 -11.84 10.43
CA GLY A 61 -12.52 -12.44 9.10
C GLY A 61 -13.14 -11.55 8.03
N GLN A 62 -13.37 -10.26 8.30
CA GLN A 62 -13.93 -9.31 7.35
C GLN A 62 -12.85 -8.49 6.66
N VAL A 63 -13.12 -8.07 5.42
CA VAL A 63 -12.23 -7.22 4.64
C VAL A 63 -13.01 -6.09 3.96
N TRP A 64 -12.49 -4.88 4.05
CA TRP A 64 -12.91 -3.76 3.21
C TRP A 64 -12.27 -3.86 1.84
N VAL A 65 -13.02 -3.54 0.81
CA VAL A 65 -12.56 -3.53 -0.58
C VAL A 65 -12.99 -2.23 -1.25
N ALA A 66 -12.09 -1.63 -2.03
CA ALA A 66 -12.40 -0.55 -2.95
C ALA A 66 -12.44 -1.08 -4.39
N ASP A 67 -13.57 -0.92 -5.05
CA ASP A 67 -13.84 -1.29 -6.45
C ASP A 67 -14.10 -0.03 -7.28
N ARG A 68 -13.55 0.04 -8.48
CA ARG A 68 -13.76 1.18 -9.38
C ARG A 68 -15.05 1.08 -10.18
N CYS A 69 -16.14 0.68 -9.49
CA CYS A 69 -17.53 0.65 -9.98
C CYS A 69 -17.76 -0.22 -11.23
N GLY A 70 -17.01 -1.30 -11.40
CA GLY A 70 -17.08 -2.18 -12.57
C GLY A 70 -16.19 -1.77 -13.74
N GLY A 71 -15.42 -0.69 -13.60
CA GLY A 71 -14.44 -0.20 -14.57
C GLY A 71 -13.05 -0.01 -13.96
N ASN A 72 -12.25 0.87 -14.57
CA ASN A 72 -10.99 1.34 -14.00
C ASN A 72 -10.94 2.88 -14.02
N ARG A 73 -10.78 3.47 -15.20
CA ARG A 73 -10.84 4.92 -15.45
C ARG A 73 -11.68 5.20 -16.70
N GLY A 74 -12.27 6.40 -16.77
CA GLY A 74 -13.07 6.83 -17.90
C GLY A 74 -14.43 6.14 -17.98
N PRO A 75 -14.96 5.85 -19.17
CA PRO A 75 -16.30 5.30 -19.33
C PRO A 75 -16.51 4.01 -18.53
N GLY A 76 -17.61 3.97 -17.76
CA GLY A 76 -17.97 2.81 -16.95
C GLY A 76 -17.30 2.73 -15.58
N SER A 77 -16.44 3.70 -15.21
CA SER A 77 -15.87 3.83 -13.86
C SER A 77 -16.81 4.59 -12.91
N CYS A 78 -16.39 4.78 -11.65
CA CYS A 78 -17.17 5.51 -10.64
C CYS A 78 -17.50 6.96 -11.05
N GLU A 79 -16.72 7.56 -11.96
CA GLU A 79 -17.05 8.90 -12.49
C GLU A 79 -18.41 8.91 -13.21
N ASP A 80 -18.73 7.87 -13.98
CA ASP A 80 -19.97 7.75 -14.74
C ASP A 80 -21.06 6.96 -13.99
N ARG A 81 -20.65 6.04 -13.10
CA ARG A 81 -21.57 5.17 -12.35
C ARG A 81 -21.80 5.66 -10.93
N VAL A 82 -22.42 6.82 -10.85
CA VAL A 82 -22.70 7.53 -9.59
C VAL A 82 -23.72 6.84 -8.68
N ASP A 83 -24.35 5.78 -9.16
CA ASP A 83 -25.32 4.94 -8.46
C ASP A 83 -24.70 3.66 -7.87
N VAL A 84 -23.42 3.42 -8.09
CA VAL A 84 -22.73 2.21 -7.64
C VAL A 84 -21.82 2.51 -6.45
N ASP A 85 -22.02 1.78 -5.36
CA ASP A 85 -21.16 1.86 -4.19
C ASP A 85 -19.78 1.23 -4.47
N PRO A 86 -18.70 2.00 -4.45
CA PRO A 86 -17.36 1.47 -4.67
C PRO A 86 -16.75 0.79 -3.45
N ILE A 87 -17.21 1.12 -2.25
CA ILE A 87 -16.64 0.61 -1.00
C ILE A 87 -17.53 -0.48 -0.46
N MET A 88 -16.96 -1.65 -0.17
CA MET A 88 -17.68 -2.82 0.29
C MET A 88 -16.96 -3.49 1.45
N LEU A 89 -17.71 -3.88 2.49
CA LEU A 89 -17.27 -4.79 3.54
C LEU A 89 -17.75 -6.19 3.21
N LEU A 90 -16.83 -7.13 3.09
CA LEU A 90 -17.11 -8.53 2.85
C LEU A 90 -16.84 -9.35 4.12
N ASP A 91 -17.70 -10.35 4.38
CA ASP A 91 -17.46 -11.34 5.43
C ASP A 91 -16.50 -12.45 4.95
N SER A 92 -16.18 -13.39 5.82
CA SER A 92 -15.28 -14.52 5.54
C SER A 92 -15.77 -15.45 4.42
N GLU A 93 -17.06 -15.40 4.08
CA GLU A 93 -17.70 -16.18 3.00
C GLU A 93 -17.82 -15.35 1.71
N GLY A 94 -17.43 -14.06 1.77
CA GLY A 94 -17.49 -13.13 0.66
C GLY A 94 -18.85 -12.46 0.47
N ASN A 95 -19.78 -12.54 1.43
CA ASN A 95 -21.03 -11.81 1.33
C ASN A 95 -20.81 -10.32 1.66
N ILE A 96 -21.51 -9.46 0.95
CA ILE A 96 -21.48 -8.02 1.22
C ILE A 96 -22.28 -7.75 2.50
N VAL A 97 -21.57 -7.38 3.57
CA VAL A 97 -22.16 -6.95 4.84
C VAL A 97 -22.62 -5.49 4.75
N ARG A 98 -21.85 -4.68 4.02
CA ARG A 98 -22.11 -3.24 3.84
C ARG A 98 -21.51 -2.73 2.55
N SER A 99 -22.14 -1.70 1.97
CA SER A 99 -21.56 -0.93 0.86
C SER A 99 -21.98 0.53 0.94
N PHE A 100 -21.13 1.43 0.43
CA PHE A 100 -21.41 2.87 0.39
C PHE A 100 -20.46 3.60 -0.57
N GLY A 101 -20.67 4.92 -0.69
CA GLY A 101 -19.78 5.81 -1.42
C GLY A 101 -20.21 6.11 -2.85
N ALA A 102 -21.42 5.68 -3.25
CA ALA A 102 -21.98 6.01 -4.55
C ALA A 102 -21.98 7.52 -4.82
N GLY A 103 -21.46 7.92 -5.98
CA GLY A 103 -21.40 9.33 -6.40
C GLY A 103 -20.31 10.18 -5.72
N LEU A 104 -19.60 9.67 -4.72
CA LEU A 104 -18.54 10.40 -4.03
C LEU A 104 -17.20 10.24 -4.74
N PHE A 105 -16.82 9.03 -5.07
CA PHE A 105 -15.49 8.69 -5.61
C PHE A 105 -15.41 8.82 -7.13
N ILE A 106 -14.20 9.13 -7.60
CA ILE A 106 -13.81 9.13 -9.00
C ILE A 106 -12.88 7.95 -9.30
N TRP A 107 -11.86 7.78 -8.45
CA TRP A 107 -10.85 6.75 -8.60
C TRP A 107 -10.34 6.32 -7.22
N PRO A 108 -11.16 5.56 -6.46
CA PRO A 108 -10.75 5.06 -5.15
C PRO A 108 -9.44 4.28 -5.30
N HIS A 109 -8.47 4.49 -4.37
CA HIS A 109 -7.13 4.02 -4.58
C HIS A 109 -6.56 3.26 -3.38
N GLY A 110 -6.22 3.90 -2.28
CA GLY A 110 -5.73 3.29 -1.06
C GLY A 110 -6.76 3.30 0.06
N MET A 111 -6.59 2.46 1.08
CA MET A 111 -7.47 2.43 2.24
C MET A 111 -6.76 1.95 3.51
N PHE A 112 -7.28 2.40 4.64
CA PHE A 112 -6.78 2.04 5.96
C PHE A 112 -7.94 1.96 6.97
N VAL A 113 -7.87 1.01 7.90
CA VAL A 113 -8.80 0.92 9.04
C VAL A 113 -8.07 1.40 10.29
N ASP A 114 -8.57 2.46 10.94
CA ASP A 114 -7.95 3.00 12.14
C ASP A 114 -8.33 2.21 13.41
N ALA A 115 -7.71 2.54 14.54
CA ALA A 115 -7.92 1.87 15.83
C ALA A 115 -9.38 1.97 16.36
N ASP A 116 -10.15 2.94 15.87
CA ASP A 116 -11.57 3.12 16.20
C ASP A 116 -12.48 2.40 15.19
N ASN A 117 -11.91 1.60 14.28
CA ASN A 117 -12.54 0.91 13.15
C ASN A 117 -13.14 1.86 12.10
N ASN A 118 -12.75 3.13 12.06
CA ASN A 118 -13.12 3.99 10.95
C ASN A 118 -12.34 3.62 9.70
N LEU A 119 -12.99 3.70 8.55
CA LEU A 119 -12.36 3.45 7.27
C LEU A 119 -11.88 4.76 6.64
N TRP A 120 -10.63 4.79 6.26
CA TRP A 120 -10.03 5.86 5.46
C TRP A 120 -9.84 5.39 4.03
N VAL A 121 -10.20 6.24 3.06
CA VAL A 121 -10.07 5.92 1.63
C VAL A 121 -9.57 7.13 0.87
N THR A 122 -8.60 6.92 0.00
CA THR A 122 -8.11 7.96 -0.92
C THR A 122 -8.87 7.95 -2.23
N ASP A 123 -9.06 9.13 -2.84
CA ASP A 123 -9.57 9.31 -4.20
C ASP A 123 -8.52 10.02 -5.05
N ALA A 124 -7.79 9.27 -5.85
CA ALA A 124 -6.56 9.71 -6.49
C ALA A 124 -6.76 10.36 -7.89
N ALA A 125 -7.99 10.69 -8.28
CA ALA A 125 -8.27 11.36 -9.54
C ALA A 125 -9.19 12.56 -9.37
N THR A 126 -9.25 13.41 -10.40
CA THR A 126 -10.21 14.51 -10.52
C THR A 126 -11.25 14.14 -11.57
N ASP A 127 -12.52 14.46 -11.34
CA ASP A 127 -13.58 14.33 -12.35
C ASP A 127 -13.39 15.33 -13.50
N ARG A 128 -14.10 15.10 -14.60
CA ARG A 128 -14.04 15.98 -15.79
C ARG A 128 -14.48 17.41 -15.53
N ALA A 129 -15.35 17.59 -14.52
CA ALA A 129 -15.86 18.91 -14.13
C ALA A 129 -14.92 19.67 -13.18
N GLY A 130 -13.91 19.00 -12.59
CA GLY A 130 -13.02 19.60 -11.60
C GLY A 130 -13.72 19.88 -10.26
N THR A 131 -14.69 19.05 -9.88
CA THR A 131 -15.54 19.27 -8.71
C THR A 131 -15.42 18.19 -7.64
N ARG A 132 -14.88 17.02 -7.97
CA ARG A 132 -14.72 15.86 -7.07
C ARG A 132 -13.34 15.24 -7.21
N GLY A 133 -12.93 14.48 -6.19
CA GLY A 133 -11.68 13.74 -6.16
C GLY A 133 -10.47 14.53 -5.66
N ASN A 134 -9.31 13.92 -5.67
CA ASN A 134 -8.07 14.36 -5.02
C ASN A 134 -8.26 14.63 -3.53
N GLN A 135 -8.92 13.72 -2.85
CA GLN A 135 -9.26 13.81 -1.43
C GLN A 135 -8.93 12.52 -0.70
N VAL A 136 -8.83 12.63 0.62
CA VAL A 136 -8.85 11.50 1.55
C VAL A 136 -10.10 11.64 2.39
N HIS A 137 -10.87 10.56 2.51
CA HIS A 137 -12.13 10.54 3.24
C HIS A 137 -12.04 9.57 4.42
N LYS A 138 -12.57 9.99 5.58
CA LYS A 138 -12.79 9.16 6.77
C LYS A 138 -14.28 8.83 6.88
N PHE A 139 -14.58 7.56 7.09
CA PHE A 139 -15.94 7.06 7.30
C PHE A 139 -16.06 6.35 8.63
N SER A 140 -17.23 6.42 9.26
CA SER A 140 -17.56 5.54 10.38
C SER A 140 -17.62 4.07 9.91
N PRO A 141 -17.62 3.10 10.85
CA PRO A 141 -17.87 1.70 10.50
C PRO A 141 -19.19 1.47 9.78
N GLU A 142 -20.16 2.38 9.94
CA GLU A 142 -21.47 2.36 9.28
C GLU A 142 -21.47 2.98 7.89
N GLY A 143 -20.37 3.64 7.47
CA GLY A 143 -20.22 4.29 6.17
C GLY A 143 -20.65 5.76 6.16
N GLU A 144 -20.82 6.40 7.32
CA GLU A 144 -21.06 7.84 7.42
C GLU A 144 -19.77 8.62 7.19
N LEU A 145 -19.78 9.62 6.33
CA LEU A 145 -18.63 10.48 6.08
C LEU A 145 -18.36 11.37 7.29
N LEU A 146 -17.21 11.19 7.94
CA LEU A 146 -16.80 11.91 9.14
C LEU A 146 -15.85 13.07 8.87
N MET A 147 -14.93 12.90 7.89
CA MET A 147 -13.92 13.89 7.56
C MET A 147 -13.50 13.77 6.09
N SER A 148 -13.07 14.90 5.50
CA SER A 148 -12.40 14.91 4.20
C SER A 148 -11.19 15.83 4.25
N LEU A 149 -10.04 15.34 3.82
CA LEU A 149 -8.83 16.13 3.58
C LEU A 149 -8.68 16.39 2.09
N GLY A 150 -8.14 17.56 1.73
CA GLY A 150 -8.01 17.99 0.35
C GLY A 150 -9.19 18.84 -0.12
N ILE A 151 -8.96 19.58 -1.21
CA ILE A 151 -10.00 20.42 -1.85
C ILE A 151 -10.62 19.63 -3.00
N PRO A 152 -11.96 19.43 -3.01
CA PRO A 152 -12.64 18.62 -4.03
C PRO A 152 -12.26 19.05 -5.44
N GLY A 153 -11.81 18.13 -6.26
CA GLY A 153 -11.46 18.35 -7.68
C GLY A 153 -10.21 19.19 -7.94
N VAL A 154 -9.54 19.69 -6.91
CA VAL A 154 -8.38 20.56 -7.05
C VAL A 154 -7.08 19.81 -6.82
N ARG A 155 -6.20 19.83 -7.83
CA ARG A 155 -4.82 19.32 -7.70
C ARG A 155 -3.87 20.43 -7.29
N GLY A 156 -2.90 20.11 -6.46
CA GLY A 156 -1.92 21.11 -6.05
C GLY A 156 -0.83 20.55 -5.14
N SER A 157 0.10 21.45 -4.76
CA SER A 157 1.25 21.18 -3.91
C SER A 157 1.19 21.92 -2.57
N GLY A 158 0.12 22.62 -2.28
CA GLY A 158 -0.06 23.28 -0.97
C GLY A 158 -0.41 22.26 0.12
N HIS A 159 -0.40 22.71 1.37
CA HIS A 159 -0.59 21.87 2.55
C HIS A 159 -1.92 21.11 2.57
N TYR A 160 -2.96 21.70 2.00
CA TYR A 160 -4.32 21.14 1.95
C TYR A 160 -4.74 20.73 0.52
N PHE A 161 -3.77 20.52 -0.37
CA PHE A 161 -4.00 20.02 -1.72
C PHE A 161 -3.27 18.71 -1.92
N PHE A 162 -3.84 17.82 -2.70
CA PHE A 162 -3.17 16.61 -3.16
C PHE A 162 -3.01 16.61 -4.67
N ASN A 163 -2.03 15.86 -5.14
CA ASN A 163 -1.77 15.67 -6.56
C ASN A 163 -1.95 14.20 -7.00
N ALA A 164 -2.90 13.53 -6.51
CA ALA A 164 -3.24 12.12 -6.54
C ALA A 164 -2.77 11.41 -5.27
N PRO A 165 -3.56 11.47 -4.18
CA PRO A 165 -3.25 10.75 -2.95
C PRO A 165 -3.41 9.25 -3.19
N ASN A 166 -2.29 8.53 -3.09
CA ASN A 166 -2.27 7.09 -3.35
C ASN A 166 -2.76 6.30 -2.18
N ASP A 167 -2.33 6.66 -0.98
CA ASP A 167 -2.65 5.89 0.22
C ASP A 167 -2.68 6.77 1.47
N VAL A 168 -3.29 6.25 2.52
CA VAL A 168 -3.44 6.89 3.81
C VAL A 168 -3.20 5.88 4.92
N LEU A 169 -2.55 6.33 6.01
CA LEU A 169 -2.32 5.57 7.22
C LEU A 169 -2.56 6.46 8.44
N VAL A 170 -3.18 5.91 9.48
CA VAL A 170 -3.36 6.60 10.76
C VAL A 170 -2.52 5.88 11.83
N ALA A 171 -1.60 6.62 12.43
CA ALA A 171 -0.78 6.11 13.52
C ALA A 171 -1.58 5.94 14.83
N PRO A 172 -1.09 5.13 15.79
CA PRO A 172 -1.79 4.93 17.06
C PRO A 172 -2.03 6.21 17.89
N ASN A 173 -1.25 7.26 17.67
CA ASN A 173 -1.44 8.58 18.30
C ASN A 173 -2.48 9.46 17.59
N GLY A 174 -3.07 8.99 16.48
CA GLY A 174 -4.04 9.72 15.67
C GLY A 174 -3.44 10.54 14.53
N ASP A 175 -2.11 10.63 14.40
CA ASP A 175 -1.48 11.33 13.27
C ASP A 175 -1.80 10.61 11.95
N ILE A 176 -2.14 11.40 10.92
CA ILE A 176 -2.55 10.91 9.61
C ILE A 176 -1.41 11.13 8.63
N PHE A 177 -1.00 10.08 7.94
CA PHE A 177 0.01 10.13 6.88
C PHE A 177 -0.65 9.86 5.53
N VAL A 178 -0.34 10.70 4.53
CA VAL A 178 -0.86 10.55 3.16
C VAL A 178 0.30 10.48 2.19
N ALA A 179 0.36 9.41 1.41
CA ALA A 179 1.27 9.28 0.28
C ALA A 179 0.66 9.98 -0.94
N ASP A 180 1.29 11.07 -1.39
CA ASP A 180 0.76 11.93 -2.46
C ASP A 180 1.69 11.96 -3.68
N GLY A 181 1.17 11.53 -4.82
CA GLY A 181 1.85 11.57 -6.12
C GLY A 181 1.85 10.26 -6.89
N HIS A 182 0.96 10.12 -7.88
CA HIS A 182 0.86 8.94 -8.75
C HIS A 182 1.59 9.10 -10.10
N ASN A 183 2.43 10.11 -10.24
CA ASN A 183 3.23 10.36 -11.42
C ASN A 183 4.71 10.48 -11.03
N PRO A 184 5.62 9.68 -11.63
CA PRO A 184 7.04 9.67 -11.24
C PRO A 184 7.78 10.98 -11.51
N SER A 185 7.16 11.91 -12.22
CA SER A 185 7.78 13.19 -12.62
C SER A 185 7.22 14.41 -11.90
N THR A 186 6.16 14.24 -11.09
CA THR A 186 5.50 15.36 -10.42
C THR A 186 5.20 15.00 -8.97
N HIS A 187 5.30 15.97 -8.07
CA HIS A 187 4.93 15.86 -6.66
C HIS A 187 4.88 14.44 -6.10
N ASN A 188 5.93 14.04 -5.41
CA ASN A 188 6.01 12.76 -4.72
C ASN A 188 6.44 13.05 -3.30
N ARG A 189 5.52 12.96 -2.35
CA ARG A 189 5.74 13.34 -0.95
C ARG A 189 4.87 12.51 -0.01
N ILE A 190 5.22 12.55 1.26
CA ILE A 190 4.37 12.15 2.37
C ILE A 190 3.92 13.42 3.09
N VAL A 191 2.62 13.54 3.35
CA VAL A 191 2.05 14.66 4.11
C VAL A 191 1.52 14.13 5.42
N LYS A 192 1.84 14.83 6.51
CA LYS A 192 1.41 14.47 7.87
C LYS A 192 0.42 15.51 8.39
N PHE A 193 -0.69 15.03 8.96
CA PHE A 193 -1.70 15.83 9.65
C PHE A 193 -1.91 15.28 11.07
N ASN A 194 -2.48 16.10 11.95
CA ASN A 194 -2.98 15.61 13.23
C ASN A 194 -4.36 14.94 13.08
N SER A 195 -4.91 14.41 14.17
CA SER A 195 -6.21 13.73 14.22
C SER A 195 -7.40 14.59 13.78
N GLU A 196 -7.28 15.91 13.87
CA GLU A 196 -8.27 16.91 13.46
C GLU A 196 -8.14 17.29 11.98
N GLY A 197 -7.11 16.78 11.27
CA GLY A 197 -6.83 17.09 9.87
C GLY A 197 -6.07 18.40 9.67
N GLU A 198 -5.43 18.92 10.71
CA GLU A 198 -4.56 20.09 10.59
C GLU A 198 -3.17 19.65 10.13
N TYR A 199 -2.63 20.36 9.15
CA TYR A 199 -1.29 20.10 8.60
C TYR A 199 -0.20 20.24 9.65
N LEU A 200 0.68 19.26 9.75
CA LEU A 200 1.85 19.27 10.62
C LEU A 200 3.14 19.45 9.82
N MET A 201 3.39 18.60 8.84
CA MET A 201 4.61 18.62 8.06
C MET A 201 4.46 17.80 6.77
N GLU A 202 5.45 17.92 5.89
CA GLU A 202 5.62 17.04 4.73
C GLU A 202 7.10 16.80 4.47
N TRP A 203 7.39 15.68 3.80
CA TRP A 203 8.73 15.39 3.30
C TRP A 203 8.67 14.64 1.98
N GLY A 204 9.82 14.60 1.31
CA GLY A 204 9.96 13.96 0.01
C GLY A 204 9.87 14.92 -1.16
N ARG A 205 10.46 14.50 -2.24
CA ARG A 205 10.44 15.12 -3.56
C ARG A 205 10.71 14.05 -4.61
N VAL A 206 10.52 14.40 -5.87
CA VAL A 206 10.86 13.50 -6.99
C VAL A 206 12.36 13.19 -7.00
N GLY A 207 12.70 11.90 -6.93
CA GLY A 207 14.09 11.45 -7.00
C GLY A 207 14.27 9.99 -6.60
N ALA A 208 15.53 9.58 -6.43
CA ALA A 208 15.92 8.21 -6.08
C ALA A 208 16.84 8.12 -4.85
N GLU A 209 17.25 9.24 -4.29
CA GLU A 209 18.05 9.25 -3.05
C GLU A 209 17.18 8.89 -1.83
N ALA A 210 17.80 8.71 -0.67
CA ALA A 210 17.08 8.51 0.59
C ALA A 210 16.17 9.71 0.89
N GLY A 211 14.90 9.44 1.19
CA GLY A 211 13.90 10.47 1.39
C GLY A 211 13.33 11.11 0.13
N GLU A 212 13.81 10.75 -1.06
CA GLU A 212 13.19 11.09 -2.33
C GLU A 212 12.29 9.94 -2.82
N PHE A 213 11.26 10.25 -3.59
CA PHE A 213 10.29 9.26 -4.05
C PHE A 213 10.03 9.33 -5.56
N ARG A 214 9.64 8.19 -6.10
CA ARG A 214 8.97 8.08 -7.40
C ARG A 214 7.73 7.20 -7.22
N VAL A 215 6.57 7.84 -7.17
CA VAL A 215 5.29 7.20 -6.88
C VAL A 215 5.31 6.52 -5.51
N PRO A 216 5.29 7.31 -4.39
CA PRO A 216 5.02 6.74 -3.07
C PRO A 216 3.59 6.21 -3.09
N HIS A 217 3.45 4.86 -3.11
CA HIS A 217 2.20 4.25 -3.54
C HIS A 217 1.38 3.67 -2.39
N ALA A 218 2.04 3.19 -1.35
CA ALA A 218 1.39 2.64 -0.16
C ALA A 218 2.18 2.92 1.11
N LEU A 219 1.49 2.86 2.25
CA LEU A 219 2.00 3.11 3.58
C LEU A 219 1.64 1.97 4.51
N ALA A 220 2.58 1.56 5.36
CA ALA A 220 2.30 0.69 6.51
C ALA A 220 3.10 1.15 7.72
N MET A 221 2.69 0.73 8.91
CA MET A 221 3.41 1.00 10.15
C MET A 221 3.57 -0.27 10.95
N ASP A 222 4.76 -0.49 11.48
CA ASP A 222 5.02 -1.64 12.34
C ASP A 222 4.73 -1.34 13.82
N SER A 223 4.84 -2.37 14.66
CA SER A 223 4.60 -2.25 16.11
C SER A 223 5.57 -1.29 16.82
N GLN A 224 6.68 -0.92 16.18
CA GLN A 224 7.65 0.05 16.71
C GLN A 224 7.33 1.49 16.27
N GLY A 225 6.27 1.70 15.48
CA GLY A 225 5.89 3.01 14.95
C GLY A 225 6.77 3.48 13.79
N ARG A 226 7.50 2.57 13.12
CA ARG A 226 8.25 2.89 11.90
C ARG A 226 7.30 2.89 10.71
N LEU A 227 7.40 3.94 9.90
CA LEU A 227 6.60 4.12 8.68
C LEU A 227 7.33 3.48 7.48
N PHE A 228 6.68 2.54 6.84
CA PHE A 228 7.13 1.91 5.60
C PHE A 228 6.42 2.55 4.42
N VAL A 229 7.19 3.04 3.45
CA VAL A 229 6.68 3.68 2.23
C VAL A 229 7.05 2.82 1.03
N ALA A 230 6.05 2.36 0.30
CA ALA A 230 6.24 1.70 -0.98
C ALA A 230 6.62 2.71 -2.06
N ASP A 231 7.91 2.90 -2.30
CA ASP A 231 8.45 3.79 -3.33
C ASP A 231 8.51 3.03 -4.67
N ARG A 232 7.31 2.85 -5.24
CA ARG A 232 7.02 1.88 -6.31
C ARG A 232 7.92 2.03 -7.53
N ALA A 233 8.02 3.22 -8.09
CA ALA A 233 8.79 3.42 -9.31
C ALA A 233 10.31 3.39 -9.10
N ASN A 234 10.77 3.40 -7.86
CA ASN A 234 12.16 3.12 -7.48
C ASN A 234 12.38 1.64 -7.07
N SER A 235 11.34 0.79 -7.10
CA SER A 235 11.38 -0.63 -6.75
C SER A 235 12.00 -0.87 -5.37
N ARG A 236 11.47 -0.19 -4.34
CA ARG A 236 11.98 -0.28 -2.96
C ARG A 236 10.90 0.06 -1.93
N LEU A 237 11.13 -0.38 -0.69
CA LEU A 237 10.53 0.19 0.50
C LEU A 237 11.52 1.15 1.14
N GLN A 238 11.06 2.33 1.55
CA GLN A 238 11.81 3.22 2.43
C GLN A 238 11.17 3.25 3.81
N ILE A 239 11.98 3.21 4.85
CA ILE A 239 11.53 3.15 6.24
C ILE A 239 11.94 4.45 6.93
N PHE A 240 10.97 5.06 7.61
CA PHE A 240 11.12 6.35 8.30
C PHE A 240 10.65 6.24 9.75
N ASP A 241 11.11 7.17 10.58
CA ASP A 241 10.38 7.51 11.80
C ASP A 241 9.17 8.41 11.46
N GLN A 242 8.35 8.72 12.47
CA GLN A 242 7.15 9.52 12.28
C GLN A 242 7.42 11.03 12.07
N ASP A 243 8.68 11.44 12.20
CA ASP A 243 9.15 12.81 11.91
C ASP A 243 9.80 12.91 10.52
N GLY A 244 9.70 11.84 9.71
CA GLY A 244 10.20 11.80 8.33
C GLY A 244 11.71 11.59 8.21
N ASN A 245 12.41 11.22 9.29
CA ASN A 245 13.81 10.85 9.22
C ASN A 245 13.97 9.45 8.61
N HIS A 246 14.76 9.35 7.55
CA HIS A 246 15.02 8.07 6.89
C HIS A 246 15.84 7.13 7.78
N ILE A 247 15.35 5.91 7.97
CA ILE A 247 16.00 4.87 8.78
C ILE A 247 16.74 3.87 7.89
N SER A 248 16.05 3.31 6.89
CA SER A 248 16.64 2.32 5.98
C SER A 248 15.89 2.21 4.65
N THR A 249 16.51 1.53 3.69
CA THR A 249 15.91 1.24 2.39
C THR A 249 16.02 -0.26 2.12
N TRP A 250 14.90 -0.88 1.72
CA TRP A 250 14.79 -2.30 1.40
C TRP A 250 14.41 -2.50 -0.06
N THR A 251 15.17 -3.34 -0.78
CA THR A 251 14.95 -3.62 -2.20
C THR A 251 14.52 -5.06 -2.48
N GLN A 252 14.40 -5.88 -1.44
CA GLN A 252 14.11 -7.32 -1.54
C GLN A 252 12.61 -7.66 -1.67
N PHE A 253 11.73 -6.67 -1.74
CA PHE A 253 10.28 -6.83 -1.88
C PHE A 253 9.76 -6.46 -3.28
N GLY A 254 10.63 -6.47 -4.29
CA GLY A 254 10.26 -6.20 -5.67
C GLY A 254 9.91 -4.73 -5.95
N ARG A 255 8.82 -4.52 -6.71
CA ARG A 255 8.27 -3.21 -7.08
C ARG A 255 6.90 -3.02 -6.39
N PRO A 256 6.88 -2.68 -5.09
CA PRO A 256 5.67 -2.75 -4.28
C PRO A 256 4.65 -1.69 -4.69
N SER A 257 3.46 -2.14 -5.07
CA SER A 257 2.26 -1.31 -5.23
C SER A 257 1.54 -1.14 -3.90
N ASP A 258 1.57 -2.16 -3.05
CA ASP A 258 1.02 -2.09 -1.71
C ASP A 258 1.98 -2.68 -0.69
N VAL A 259 1.82 -2.25 0.55
CA VAL A 259 2.48 -2.81 1.72
C VAL A 259 1.50 -2.85 2.88
N TYR A 260 1.29 -4.02 3.44
CA TYR A 260 0.50 -4.25 4.65
C TYR A 260 1.39 -4.91 5.70
N ILE A 261 1.23 -4.53 6.95
CA ILE A 261 1.91 -5.14 8.10
C ILE A 261 0.84 -5.55 9.10
N ASP A 262 0.85 -6.83 9.47
CA ASP A 262 -0.11 -7.35 10.45
C ASP A 262 0.37 -7.15 11.91
N ASP A 263 -0.51 -7.48 12.87
CA ASP A 263 -0.25 -7.34 14.31
C ASP A 263 0.93 -8.22 14.81
N SER A 264 1.41 -9.13 14.00
CA SER A 264 2.58 -9.98 14.28
C SER A 264 3.87 -9.46 13.64
N ASP A 265 3.85 -8.24 13.07
CA ASP A 265 4.96 -7.65 12.33
C ASP A 265 5.37 -8.48 11.08
N ILE A 266 4.42 -9.19 10.48
CA ILE A 266 4.59 -9.80 9.16
C ILE A 266 4.23 -8.78 8.09
N LEU A 267 5.12 -8.59 7.13
CA LEU A 267 4.97 -7.68 6.02
C LEU A 267 4.52 -8.43 4.77
N TYR A 268 3.51 -7.88 4.11
CA TYR A 268 2.96 -8.33 2.83
C TYR A 268 3.16 -7.20 1.82
N ALA A 269 3.99 -7.42 0.80
CA ALA A 269 4.24 -6.43 -0.25
C ALA A 269 3.70 -6.94 -1.59
N ALA A 270 2.73 -6.24 -2.15
CA ALA A 270 2.13 -6.57 -3.43
C ALA A 270 2.92 -5.94 -4.58
N ASP A 271 3.60 -6.76 -5.38
CA ASP A 271 4.28 -6.34 -6.61
C ASP A 271 3.37 -6.61 -7.80
N SER A 272 2.67 -5.60 -8.28
CA SER A 272 1.76 -5.70 -9.42
C SER A 272 2.41 -5.42 -10.77
N GLU A 273 3.61 -4.82 -10.78
CA GLU A 273 4.16 -4.22 -12.00
C GLU A 273 5.53 -4.73 -12.45
N SER A 274 6.27 -5.51 -11.65
CA SER A 274 7.58 -6.01 -12.07
C SER A 274 7.48 -6.74 -13.41
N ASN A 275 8.28 -6.28 -14.39
CA ASN A 275 8.35 -6.79 -15.74
C ASN A 275 7.04 -6.66 -16.56
N THR A 276 6.20 -5.66 -16.28
CA THR A 276 5.08 -5.26 -17.13
C THR A 276 5.45 -4.05 -17.98
N GLY A 277 5.11 -4.06 -19.28
CA GLY A 277 5.34 -2.92 -20.17
C GLY A 277 6.77 -2.38 -20.08
N ASP A 278 6.91 -1.11 -19.71
CA ASP A 278 8.22 -0.43 -19.57
C ASP A 278 8.87 -0.63 -18.20
N TYR A 279 8.19 -1.29 -17.25
CA TYR A 279 8.67 -1.48 -15.88
C TYR A 279 9.54 -2.74 -15.75
N ARG A 280 10.76 -2.64 -16.26
CA ARG A 280 11.72 -3.74 -16.17
C ARG A 280 12.33 -3.81 -14.78
N ASN A 281 12.13 -4.95 -14.11
CA ASN A 281 12.77 -5.28 -12.84
C ASN A 281 13.36 -6.69 -12.93
N PRO A 282 14.51 -6.85 -13.63
CA PRO A 282 15.08 -8.16 -13.92
C PRO A 282 15.38 -8.94 -12.63
N GLY A 283 15.02 -10.22 -12.61
CA GLY A 283 15.23 -11.10 -11.46
C GLY A 283 14.06 -11.10 -10.47
N TRP A 284 13.07 -10.23 -10.62
CA TRP A 284 11.88 -10.17 -9.78
C TRP A 284 10.66 -10.74 -10.49
N LEU A 285 9.77 -11.35 -9.71
CA LEU A 285 8.47 -11.87 -10.15
C LEU A 285 7.37 -10.99 -9.55
N ARG A 286 6.29 -10.78 -10.30
CA ARG A 286 5.07 -10.21 -9.74
C ARG A 286 4.44 -11.19 -8.76
N GLY A 287 3.77 -10.64 -7.74
CA GLY A 287 3.10 -11.41 -6.73
C GLY A 287 3.11 -10.71 -5.37
N ILE A 288 2.78 -11.45 -4.33
CA ILE A 288 2.79 -10.94 -2.96
C ILE A 288 4.00 -11.54 -2.23
N TYR A 289 4.95 -10.68 -1.89
CA TYR A 289 6.13 -11.03 -1.08
C TYR A 289 5.73 -10.95 0.40
N ILE A 290 6.01 -11.99 1.15
CA ILE A 290 5.68 -12.09 2.57
C ILE A 290 6.98 -12.27 3.35
N GLY A 291 7.17 -11.48 4.40
CA GLY A 291 8.38 -11.50 5.19
C GLY A 291 8.24 -10.79 6.53
N SER A 292 9.33 -10.52 7.20
CA SER A 292 9.36 -9.96 8.54
C SER A 292 9.88 -8.53 8.54
N VAL A 293 9.19 -7.61 9.24
CA VAL A 293 9.69 -6.24 9.48
C VAL A 293 10.90 -6.21 10.42
N ARG A 294 11.17 -7.31 11.12
CA ARG A 294 12.26 -7.38 12.11
C ARG A 294 13.63 -7.35 11.46
N ASP A 295 13.80 -8.06 10.36
CA ASP A 295 15.08 -8.25 9.66
C ASP A 295 15.00 -8.04 8.15
N GLY A 296 13.80 -7.83 7.59
CA GLY A 296 13.54 -7.67 6.18
C GLY A 296 13.69 -8.96 5.37
N PHE A 297 13.71 -10.12 6.01
CA PHE A 297 13.74 -11.39 5.30
C PHE A 297 12.42 -11.62 4.57
N VAL A 298 12.51 -12.11 3.32
CA VAL A 298 11.37 -12.56 2.54
C VAL A 298 11.27 -14.07 2.66
N ASP A 299 10.21 -14.55 3.32
CA ASP A 299 9.98 -15.96 3.59
C ASP A 299 9.24 -16.66 2.47
N TYR A 300 8.24 -15.97 1.87
CA TYR A 300 7.32 -16.55 0.89
C TYR A 300 7.06 -15.60 -0.27
N LEU A 301 6.69 -16.17 -1.41
CA LEU A 301 6.14 -15.45 -2.54
C LEU A 301 4.87 -16.18 -3.02
N ILE A 302 3.74 -15.47 -3.01
CA ILE A 302 2.55 -15.88 -3.76
C ILE A 302 2.72 -15.33 -5.18
N PRO A 303 3.11 -16.16 -6.17
CA PRO A 303 3.42 -15.64 -7.49
C PRO A 303 2.15 -15.29 -8.26
N ASP A 304 2.26 -14.26 -9.10
CA ASP A 304 1.26 -14.00 -10.12
C ASP A 304 1.11 -15.19 -11.07
N VAL A 305 -0.13 -15.66 -11.29
CA VAL A 305 -0.41 -16.79 -12.19
C VAL A 305 -0.30 -16.39 -13.66
N ASN A 306 -0.53 -15.11 -13.97
CA ASN A 306 -0.39 -14.58 -15.32
C ASN A 306 1.03 -14.06 -15.55
N ARG A 307 1.90 -14.92 -16.01
CA ARG A 307 3.31 -14.59 -16.28
C ARG A 307 3.53 -13.86 -17.60
N ASN A 308 2.48 -13.29 -18.22
CA ASN A 308 2.61 -12.60 -19.49
C ASN A 308 3.42 -11.30 -19.32
N PRO A 309 4.66 -11.21 -19.82
CA PRO A 309 5.51 -10.04 -19.65
C PRO A 309 5.06 -8.81 -20.47
N THR A 310 4.06 -8.96 -21.34
CA THR A 310 3.55 -7.89 -22.20
C THR A 310 2.24 -7.27 -21.68
N GLY A 311 1.68 -7.78 -20.58
CA GLY A 311 0.44 -7.26 -19.97
C GLY A 311 0.67 -5.93 -19.23
N THR A 312 -0.37 -5.12 -19.18
CA THR A 312 -0.50 -4.04 -18.20
C THR A 312 -0.62 -4.64 -16.79
N THR A 313 -0.52 -3.82 -15.75
CA THR A 313 -0.61 -4.22 -14.34
C THR A 313 -1.47 -5.47 -14.14
N SER A 314 -0.96 -6.47 -13.46
CA SER A 314 -1.71 -7.68 -13.27
C SER A 314 -2.41 -7.71 -11.91
N HIS A 315 -2.05 -8.57 -11.01
CA HIS A 315 -2.88 -9.01 -9.94
C HIS A 315 -2.93 -8.03 -8.77
N ALA A 316 -2.20 -8.27 -7.73
CA ALA A 316 -2.36 -7.60 -6.46
C ALA A 316 -1.88 -6.12 -6.51
N GLU A 317 -2.79 -5.18 -6.73
CA GLU A 317 -2.54 -3.76 -6.47
C GLU A 317 -2.60 -3.49 -4.97
N GLY A 318 -3.53 -4.17 -4.25
CA GLY A 318 -3.65 -4.17 -2.80
C GLY A 318 -3.57 -5.57 -2.22
N ALA A 319 -3.02 -5.71 -1.01
CA ALA A 319 -2.97 -6.97 -0.28
C ALA A 319 -3.18 -6.77 1.22
N THR A 320 -3.85 -7.72 1.86
CA THR A 320 -4.02 -7.78 3.32
C THR A 320 -4.06 -9.23 3.79
N ALA A 321 -3.98 -9.45 5.10
CA ALA A 321 -4.12 -10.77 5.69
C ALA A 321 -5.11 -10.75 6.86
N ASP A 322 -5.80 -11.88 7.07
CA ASP A 322 -6.66 -12.07 8.23
C ASP A 322 -5.91 -12.76 9.39
N GLU A 323 -6.55 -12.84 10.55
CA GLU A 323 -6.03 -13.47 11.77
C GLU A 323 -5.78 -14.97 11.62
N PHE A 324 -6.30 -15.60 10.57
CA PHE A 324 -6.09 -17.03 10.26
C PHE A 324 -4.91 -17.25 9.32
N GLY A 325 -4.27 -16.13 8.85
CA GLY A 325 -3.17 -16.15 7.90
C GLY A 325 -3.60 -16.38 6.45
N ASN A 326 -4.89 -16.21 6.11
CA ASN A 326 -5.29 -16.09 4.72
C ASN A 326 -4.87 -14.72 4.18
N VAL A 327 -4.43 -14.68 2.93
CA VAL A 327 -4.06 -13.45 2.24
C VAL A 327 -5.15 -13.10 1.24
N TYR A 328 -5.49 -11.83 1.15
CA TYR A 328 -6.45 -11.30 0.18
C TYR A 328 -5.75 -10.32 -0.74
N ALA A 329 -6.14 -10.33 -2.01
CA ALA A 329 -5.60 -9.43 -3.02
C ALA A 329 -6.71 -8.70 -3.77
N ALA A 330 -6.56 -7.39 -3.93
CA ALA A 330 -7.34 -6.56 -4.82
C ALA A 330 -6.63 -6.49 -6.17
N GLU A 331 -7.27 -6.99 -7.24
CA GLU A 331 -6.66 -7.17 -8.56
C GLU A 331 -7.23 -6.18 -9.58
N VAL A 332 -6.39 -5.24 -10.05
CA VAL A 332 -6.80 -4.19 -10.99
C VAL A 332 -7.04 -4.76 -12.39
N ALA A 333 -6.11 -5.54 -12.93
CA ALA A 333 -6.22 -6.02 -14.31
C ALA A 333 -7.17 -7.19 -14.46
N GLU A 334 -7.20 -8.09 -13.50
CA GLU A 334 -8.11 -9.24 -13.48
C GLU A 334 -9.54 -8.85 -13.06
N GLN A 335 -9.71 -7.61 -12.57
CA GLN A 335 -10.99 -7.11 -12.08
C GLN A 335 -11.62 -8.09 -11.09
N ALA A 336 -10.90 -8.34 -9.99
CA ALA A 336 -11.28 -9.36 -9.03
C ALA A 336 -10.74 -9.05 -7.63
N VAL A 337 -11.32 -9.71 -6.65
CA VAL A 337 -10.71 -9.94 -5.35
C VAL A 337 -10.36 -11.42 -5.26
N ARG A 338 -9.19 -11.75 -4.72
CA ARG A 338 -8.76 -13.14 -4.52
C ARG A 338 -8.45 -13.42 -3.07
N ARG A 339 -8.74 -14.64 -2.65
CA ARG A 339 -8.29 -15.18 -1.38
C ARG A 339 -7.26 -16.28 -1.63
N PHE A 340 -6.20 -16.24 -0.85
CA PHE A 340 -5.15 -17.25 -0.81
C PHE A 340 -5.16 -17.88 0.58
N THR A 341 -5.50 -19.16 0.64
CA THR A 341 -5.58 -19.91 1.91
C THR A 341 -4.25 -20.60 2.17
N ARG A 342 -3.73 -20.46 3.39
CA ARG A 342 -2.50 -21.13 3.79
C ARG A 342 -2.73 -22.63 3.91
N THR A 343 -1.94 -23.45 3.20
CA THR A 343 -2.11 -24.92 3.13
C THR A 343 -1.14 -25.69 4.03
N SER A 344 -0.15 -25.00 4.58
CA SER A 344 0.83 -25.57 5.51
C SER A 344 1.08 -24.59 6.66
N PRO A 345 1.28 -25.08 7.89
CA PRO A 345 1.60 -24.25 9.05
C PRO A 345 2.97 -23.55 8.91
#